data_c70a96b18a8f8f6907cc0c94284f4594
#
_entry.id   c70a96b18a8f8f6907cc0c94284f4594
#
_cell.length_a   1.000
_cell.length_b   1.000
_cell.length_c   1.000
_cell.angle_alpha   90.00
_cell.angle_beta   90.00
_cell.angle_gamma   90.00
#
_symmetry.space_group_name_H-M   'P 1'
#
loop_
_entity.id
_entity.type
_entity.pdbx_description
1 polymer ?
#
loop_
_entity_poly.entity_id
_entity_poly.type
_entity_poly.pdbx_seq_one_letter_code
_entity_poly.pdbx_strand_id
1 'polypeptide(L)'
;EKLRNELTEGETGEMLVFDQNFYPYYHMLEGQERELYRQIYANAFSLVDKFKPCEDIYSTQINRVMEAVFHDNPVLFWVDTAYTCKYDPSGKCVEINLQFNSTSKKLEQSKTTFFEKAEEILKVARTLDNEYEKEKYVHDKLLAKVTYDAKADNNQSAYSALVSGKTVCAGYARAFQYLM
;
A
#
# COMPACT_ATOMS: atom_id res chain seq x y z
N GLU A 1 3.90 39.55 -2.99
CA GLU A 1 4.10 38.59 -1.86
C GLU A 1 3.47 37.28 -2.23
N LYS A 2 4.30 36.29 -2.65
CA LYS A 2 3.83 34.91 -2.81
C LYS A 2 3.61 34.35 -1.42
N LEU A 3 2.34 34.14 -1.04
CA LEU A 3 1.98 33.26 0.07
C LEU A 3 2.74 31.94 -0.12
N ARG A 4 3.77 31.68 0.68
CA ARG A 4 4.34 30.34 0.84
C ARG A 4 3.21 29.51 1.43
N ASN A 5 2.61 28.63 0.64
CA ASN A 5 1.77 27.58 1.19
C ASN A 5 2.66 26.77 2.15
N GLU A 6 2.43 26.95 3.45
CA GLU A 6 3.12 26.15 4.45
C GLU A 6 2.70 24.69 4.24
N LEU A 7 3.68 23.80 4.26
CA LEU A 7 3.44 22.37 4.14
C LEU A 7 2.66 21.91 5.38
N THR A 8 1.49 21.32 5.17
CA THR A 8 0.64 20.79 6.23
C THR A 8 0.94 19.33 6.53
N GLU A 9 0.40 18.82 7.62
CA GLU A 9 0.47 17.40 7.97
C GLU A 9 -0.47 16.53 7.10
N GLY A 10 -1.38 17.16 6.36
CA GLY A 10 -2.45 16.48 5.65
C GLY A 10 -3.38 15.75 6.63
N GLU A 11 -3.74 14.51 6.30
CA GLU A 11 -4.56 13.64 7.14
C GLU A 11 -3.69 12.90 8.17
N THR A 12 -3.88 13.14 9.46
CA THR A 12 -3.08 12.49 10.53
C THR A 12 -3.48 11.04 10.79
N GLY A 13 -4.72 10.69 10.51
CA GLY A 13 -5.24 9.33 10.70
C GLY A 13 -5.41 8.92 12.17
N GLU A 14 -5.48 9.85 13.11
CA GLU A 14 -5.56 9.57 14.56
C GLU A 14 -6.67 8.60 14.96
N MET A 15 -7.80 8.63 14.25
CA MET A 15 -8.96 7.76 14.52
C MET A 15 -8.86 6.38 13.89
N LEU A 16 -7.79 6.10 13.12
CA LEU A 16 -7.62 4.80 12.48
C LEU A 16 -7.17 3.75 13.49
N VAL A 17 -7.86 2.61 13.45
CA VAL A 17 -7.55 1.43 14.26
C VAL A 17 -7.20 0.29 13.33
N PHE A 18 -6.07 -0.36 13.57
CA PHE A 18 -5.56 -1.47 12.77
C PHE A 18 -5.59 -2.77 13.59
N ASP A 19 -6.36 -3.75 13.12
CA ASP A 19 -6.46 -5.07 13.77
C ASP A 19 -5.16 -5.86 13.61
N GLN A 20 -4.70 -6.50 14.67
CA GLN A 20 -3.43 -7.23 14.70
C GLN A 20 -3.38 -8.39 13.69
N ASN A 21 -4.50 -9.02 13.40
CA ASN A 21 -4.55 -10.14 12.47
C ASN A 21 -4.33 -9.74 11.01
N PHE A 22 -4.70 -8.49 10.66
CA PHE A 22 -4.61 -7.98 9.30
C PHE A 22 -3.47 -6.99 9.08
N TYR A 23 -2.93 -6.40 10.16
CA TYR A 23 -1.87 -5.38 10.09
C TYR A 23 -0.68 -5.74 11.00
N PRO A 24 -0.03 -6.89 10.79
CA PRO A 24 1.03 -7.37 11.68
C PRO A 24 2.24 -6.43 11.70
N TYR A 25 2.61 -5.80 10.59
CA TYR A 25 3.75 -4.88 10.54
C TYR A 25 3.48 -3.59 11.30
N TYR A 26 2.24 -3.06 11.27
CA TYR A 26 1.85 -1.94 12.14
C TYR A 26 2.08 -2.27 13.62
N HIS A 27 1.76 -3.48 14.02
CA HIS A 27 1.91 -3.92 15.41
C HIS A 27 3.35 -4.18 15.83
N MET A 28 4.29 -4.30 14.88
CA MET A 28 5.74 -4.33 15.14
C MET A 28 6.34 -2.93 15.36
N LEU A 29 5.62 -1.88 15.02
CA LEU A 29 6.04 -0.49 15.22
C LEU A 29 5.71 -0.02 16.65
N GLU A 30 6.40 1.03 17.10
CA GLU A 30 6.20 1.61 18.43
C GLU A 30 6.10 3.14 18.40
N GLY A 31 5.37 3.71 19.35
CA GLY A 31 5.31 5.16 19.58
C GLY A 31 5.08 5.96 18.32
N GLN A 32 5.99 6.88 18.03
CA GLN A 32 5.97 7.81 16.88
C GLN A 32 5.87 7.13 15.52
N GLU A 33 6.38 5.91 15.39
CA GLU A 33 6.30 5.15 14.15
C GLU A 33 4.87 4.71 13.82
N ARG A 34 4.07 4.37 14.83
CA ARG A 34 2.64 4.05 14.64
C ARG A 34 1.84 5.28 14.21
N GLU A 35 2.15 6.43 14.78
CA GLU A 35 1.50 7.68 14.39
C GLU A 35 1.84 8.04 12.93
N LEU A 36 3.11 7.93 12.56
CA LEU A 36 3.53 8.13 11.18
C LEU A 36 2.89 7.11 10.21
N TYR A 37 2.75 5.84 10.62
CA TYR A 37 2.06 4.84 9.80
C TYR A 37 0.61 5.26 9.51
N ARG A 38 -0.14 5.69 10.54
CA ARG A 38 -1.52 6.18 10.38
C ARG A 38 -1.58 7.37 9.42
N GLN A 39 -0.67 8.32 9.60
CA GLN A 39 -0.57 9.51 8.76
C GLN A 39 -0.26 9.15 7.29
N ILE A 40 0.72 8.28 7.03
CA ILE A 40 1.06 7.84 5.67
C ILE A 40 -0.13 7.13 5.02
N TYR A 41 -0.76 6.21 5.75
CA TYR A 41 -1.95 5.51 5.27
C TYR A 41 -3.08 6.48 4.91
N ALA A 42 -3.42 7.42 5.80
CA ALA A 42 -4.49 8.39 5.60
C ALA A 42 -4.21 9.32 4.41
N ASN A 43 -2.99 9.84 4.29
CA ASN A 43 -2.59 10.67 3.16
C ASN A 43 -2.57 9.89 1.84
N ALA A 44 -2.10 8.64 1.84
CA ALA A 44 -2.15 7.76 0.68
C ALA A 44 -3.58 7.50 0.21
N PHE A 45 -4.51 7.31 1.15
CA PHE A 45 -5.93 7.08 0.87
C PHE A 45 -6.63 8.33 0.33
N SER A 46 -6.26 9.51 0.83
CA SER A 46 -6.81 10.81 0.44
C SER A 46 -6.09 11.45 -0.75
N LEU A 47 -5.12 10.74 -1.38
CA LEU A 47 -4.31 11.23 -2.49
C LEU A 47 -3.53 12.53 -2.16
N VAL A 48 -3.13 12.69 -0.91
CA VAL A 48 -2.22 13.77 -0.49
C VAL A 48 -0.79 13.28 -0.70
N ASP A 49 -0.14 13.81 -1.73
CA ASP A 49 1.19 13.37 -2.14
C ASP A 49 2.30 13.92 -1.23
N LYS A 50 2.12 15.13 -0.70
CA LYS A 50 3.16 15.84 0.03
C LYS A 50 2.66 16.37 1.36
N PHE A 51 3.34 16.00 2.44
CA PHE A 51 2.97 16.40 3.80
C PHE A 51 4.18 16.43 4.75
N LYS A 52 4.02 17.15 5.85
CA LYS A 52 4.95 17.19 6.97
C LYS A 52 4.64 16.03 7.93
N PRO A 53 5.63 15.27 8.43
CA PRO A 53 5.38 14.29 9.49
C PRO A 53 4.76 14.93 10.74
N CYS A 54 3.76 14.29 11.32
CA CYS A 54 3.14 14.71 12.59
C CYS A 54 4.06 14.47 13.80
N GLU A 55 5.08 13.62 13.65
CA GLU A 55 6.01 13.24 14.70
C GLU A 55 7.46 13.54 14.33
N ASP A 56 8.33 13.58 15.34
CA ASP A 56 9.76 13.75 15.17
C ASP A 56 10.41 12.44 14.72
N ILE A 57 10.58 12.27 13.40
CA ILE A 57 10.98 11.02 12.76
C ILE A 57 12.31 11.21 12.00
N TYR A 58 13.16 10.19 12.03
CA TYR A 58 14.46 10.14 11.37
C TYR A 58 14.50 9.07 10.27
N SER A 59 15.50 9.13 9.38
CA SER A 59 15.54 8.33 8.14
C SER A 59 15.36 6.81 8.33
N THR A 60 15.98 6.23 9.36
CA THR A 60 15.87 4.78 9.64
C THR A 60 14.47 4.37 10.05
N GLN A 61 13.77 5.23 10.79
CA GLN A 61 12.39 5.01 11.21
C GLN A 61 11.43 5.11 10.01
N ILE A 62 11.63 6.11 9.14
CA ILE A 62 10.80 6.30 7.95
C ILE A 62 10.81 5.06 7.06
N ASN A 63 11.99 4.51 6.76
CA ASN A 63 12.11 3.30 5.94
C ASN A 63 11.30 2.14 6.53
N ARG A 64 11.43 1.90 7.83
CA ARG A 64 10.69 0.85 8.53
C ARG A 64 9.19 1.07 8.49
N VAL A 65 8.73 2.31 8.68
CA VAL A 65 7.30 2.64 8.63
C VAL A 65 6.75 2.51 7.22
N MET A 66 7.46 2.99 6.20
CA MET A 66 7.04 2.86 4.80
C MET A 66 6.94 1.39 4.38
N GLU A 67 7.92 0.56 4.76
CA GLU A 67 7.88 -0.89 4.53
C GLU A 67 6.64 -1.52 5.21
N ALA A 68 6.37 -1.15 6.46
CA ALA A 68 5.20 -1.63 7.18
C ALA A 68 3.88 -1.25 6.48
N VAL A 69 3.75 0.01 6.06
CA VAL A 69 2.56 0.47 5.31
C VAL A 69 2.37 -0.34 4.02
N PHE A 70 3.42 -0.55 3.25
CA PHE A 70 3.31 -1.27 1.98
C PHE A 70 3.09 -2.78 2.15
N HIS A 71 3.64 -3.37 3.21
CA HIS A 71 3.44 -4.81 3.48
C HIS A 71 2.04 -5.11 4.03
N ASP A 72 1.52 -4.26 4.90
CA ASP A 72 0.18 -4.46 5.45
C ASP A 72 -0.97 -4.12 4.47
N ASN A 73 -0.69 -3.29 3.46
CA ASN A 73 -1.76 -2.69 2.65
C ASN A 73 -1.63 -2.99 1.15
N PRO A 74 -1.81 -4.24 0.70
CA PRO A 74 -1.79 -4.57 -0.73
C PRO A 74 -2.88 -3.85 -1.54
N VAL A 75 -3.91 -3.35 -0.86
CA VAL A 75 -4.99 -2.55 -1.45
C VAL A 75 -4.55 -1.16 -1.90
N LEU A 76 -3.46 -0.61 -1.36
CA LEU A 76 -2.91 0.70 -1.76
C LEU A 76 -2.14 0.64 -3.09
N PHE A 77 -2.67 -0.05 -4.07
CA PHE A 77 -2.01 -0.31 -5.35
C PHE A 77 -1.76 0.95 -6.20
N TRP A 78 -2.38 2.07 -5.88
CA TRP A 78 -2.19 3.36 -6.54
C TRP A 78 -1.00 4.15 -6.03
N VAL A 79 -0.37 3.70 -4.94
CA VAL A 79 0.84 4.29 -4.37
C VAL A 79 2.05 3.50 -4.85
N ASP A 80 3.05 4.19 -5.39
CA ASP A 80 4.34 3.59 -5.71
C ASP A 80 5.13 3.27 -4.45
N THR A 81 5.96 2.23 -4.51
CA THR A 81 6.90 1.94 -3.42
C THR A 81 8.04 2.95 -3.32
N ALA A 82 8.25 3.74 -4.37
CA ALA A 82 9.19 4.86 -4.37
C ALA A 82 8.57 6.08 -3.69
N TYR A 83 9.33 6.71 -2.82
CA TYR A 83 8.98 7.96 -2.14
C TYR A 83 10.22 8.81 -1.93
N THR A 84 10.06 10.07 -1.60
CA THR A 84 11.17 10.96 -1.26
C THR A 84 10.92 11.68 0.05
N CYS A 85 12.00 12.00 0.77
CA CYS A 85 11.95 12.75 2.01
C CYS A 85 12.94 13.91 1.98
N LYS A 86 12.59 14.99 2.68
CA LYS A 86 13.53 16.05 3.01
C LYS A 86 13.83 16.03 4.50
N TYR A 87 15.08 16.32 4.83
CA TYR A 87 15.58 16.33 6.19
C TYR A 87 16.14 17.70 6.54
N ASP A 88 16.02 18.09 7.78
CA ASP A 88 16.70 19.26 8.32
C ASP A 88 18.18 18.93 8.68
N PRO A 89 18.99 19.93 9.07
CA PRO A 89 20.39 19.70 9.46
C PRO A 89 20.58 18.74 10.65
N SER A 90 19.55 18.49 11.45
CA SER A 90 19.59 17.51 12.55
C SER A 90 19.30 16.08 12.10
N GLY A 91 18.90 15.87 10.84
CA GLY A 91 18.50 14.60 10.28
C GLY A 91 17.04 14.24 10.53
N LYS A 92 16.23 15.17 11.06
CA LYS A 92 14.80 15.02 11.24
C LYS A 92 14.08 15.21 9.92
N CYS A 93 13.10 14.34 9.61
CA CYS A 93 12.30 14.48 8.41
C CYS A 93 11.33 15.66 8.53
N VAL A 94 11.31 16.51 7.51
CA VAL A 94 10.46 17.71 7.45
C VAL A 94 9.45 17.66 6.30
N GLU A 95 9.61 16.73 5.36
CA GLU A 95 8.69 16.54 4.25
C GLU A 95 8.76 15.08 3.77
N ILE A 96 7.60 14.46 3.60
CA ILE A 96 7.44 13.18 2.90
C ILE A 96 6.67 13.47 1.61
N ASN A 97 7.11 12.85 0.52
CA ASN A 97 6.46 12.95 -0.79
C ASN A 97 6.22 11.55 -1.33
N LEU A 98 4.95 11.12 -1.32
CA LEU A 98 4.47 9.88 -1.91
C LEU A 98 4.37 10.02 -3.42
N GLN A 99 4.59 8.93 -4.13
CA GLN A 99 4.41 8.87 -5.56
C GLN A 99 3.13 8.10 -5.88
N PHE A 100 2.26 8.69 -6.69
CA PHE A 100 1.04 8.03 -7.16
C PHE A 100 1.20 7.60 -8.61
N ASN A 101 0.89 6.35 -8.91
CA ASN A 101 0.97 5.81 -10.26
C ASN A 101 -0.28 6.11 -11.10
N SER A 102 -0.32 5.62 -12.34
CA SER A 102 -1.38 5.92 -13.29
C SER A 102 -2.79 5.51 -12.84
N THR A 103 -2.91 4.52 -11.95
CA THR A 103 -4.22 4.05 -11.45
C THR A 103 -4.92 5.07 -10.55
N SER A 104 -4.16 5.99 -9.94
CA SER A 104 -4.70 7.08 -9.12
C SER A 104 -5.54 8.09 -9.90
N LYS A 105 -5.28 8.26 -11.21
CA LYS A 105 -5.97 9.23 -12.06
C LYS A 105 -7.47 8.96 -12.21
N LYS A 106 -7.88 7.70 -12.09
CA LYS A 106 -9.27 7.24 -12.10
C LYS A 106 -9.49 6.24 -10.98
N LEU A 107 -9.14 6.65 -9.76
CA LEU A 107 -9.00 5.74 -8.62
C LEU A 107 -10.26 4.91 -8.36
N GLU A 108 -11.45 5.51 -8.38
CA GLU A 108 -12.69 4.78 -8.11
C GLU A 108 -12.97 3.71 -9.18
N GLN A 109 -12.68 4.00 -10.45
CA GLN A 109 -12.78 3.01 -11.52
C GLN A 109 -11.74 1.90 -11.34
N SER A 110 -10.51 2.25 -10.98
CA SER A 110 -9.44 1.28 -10.73
C SER A 110 -9.77 0.38 -9.55
N LYS A 111 -10.31 0.94 -8.46
CA LYS A 111 -10.80 0.17 -7.30
C LYS A 111 -11.93 -0.80 -7.69
N THR A 112 -12.93 -0.31 -8.40
CA THR A 112 -14.04 -1.15 -8.88
C THR A 112 -13.53 -2.34 -9.67
N THR A 113 -12.68 -2.10 -10.67
CA THR A 113 -12.10 -3.17 -11.48
C THR A 113 -11.25 -4.14 -10.63
N PHE A 114 -10.46 -3.62 -9.70
CA PHE A 114 -9.65 -4.44 -8.81
C PHE A 114 -10.50 -5.37 -7.94
N PHE A 115 -11.55 -4.84 -7.32
CA PHE A 115 -12.44 -5.63 -6.46
C PHE A 115 -13.26 -6.64 -7.26
N GLU A 116 -13.73 -6.30 -8.46
CA GLU A 116 -14.40 -7.25 -9.36
C GLU A 116 -13.49 -8.43 -9.73
N LYS A 117 -12.22 -8.15 -10.06
CA LYS A 117 -11.24 -9.19 -10.40
C LYS A 117 -10.86 -10.07 -9.21
N ALA A 118 -10.74 -9.49 -8.03
CA ALA A 118 -10.54 -10.23 -6.80
C ALA A 118 -11.75 -11.13 -6.48
N GLU A 119 -12.97 -10.58 -6.60
CA GLU A 119 -14.21 -11.31 -6.30
C GLU A 119 -14.43 -12.51 -7.25
N GLU A 120 -14.00 -12.45 -8.51
CA GLU A 120 -14.01 -13.60 -9.41
C GLU A 120 -13.31 -14.84 -8.81
N ILE A 121 -12.21 -14.59 -8.06
CA ILE A 121 -11.43 -15.65 -7.39
C ILE A 121 -12.05 -15.98 -6.03
N LEU A 122 -12.35 -14.96 -5.23
CA LEU A 122 -12.87 -15.12 -3.86
C LEU A 122 -14.20 -15.84 -3.82
N LYS A 123 -15.08 -15.60 -4.81
CA LYS A 123 -16.38 -16.29 -4.91
C LYS A 123 -16.25 -17.81 -4.90
N VAL A 124 -15.24 -18.36 -5.56
CA VAL A 124 -15.00 -19.82 -5.56
C VAL A 124 -14.23 -20.23 -4.31
N ALA A 125 -13.20 -19.48 -3.91
CA ALA A 125 -12.41 -19.80 -2.72
C ALA A 125 -13.28 -19.96 -1.47
N ARG A 126 -14.30 -19.11 -1.29
CA ARG A 126 -15.22 -19.17 -0.14
C ARG A 126 -16.10 -20.41 -0.10
N THR A 127 -16.23 -21.16 -1.20
CA THR A 127 -16.99 -22.42 -1.25
C THR A 127 -16.15 -23.65 -0.88
N LEU A 128 -14.86 -23.51 -0.71
CA LEU A 128 -13.96 -24.59 -0.39
C LEU A 128 -13.94 -24.88 1.13
N ASP A 129 -13.77 -26.16 1.46
CA ASP A 129 -14.03 -26.65 2.83
C ASP A 129 -12.98 -26.28 3.86
N ASN A 130 -11.71 -26.11 3.45
CA ASN A 130 -10.61 -25.84 4.36
C ASN A 130 -9.59 -24.85 3.82
N GLU A 131 -8.74 -24.34 4.70
CA GLU A 131 -7.75 -23.31 4.36
C GLU A 131 -6.73 -23.78 3.32
N TYR A 132 -6.29 -25.02 3.37
CA TYR A 132 -5.35 -25.57 2.39
C TYR A 132 -5.93 -25.55 0.96
N GLU A 133 -7.19 -25.94 0.81
CA GLU A 133 -7.86 -25.90 -0.51
C GLU A 133 -8.04 -24.47 -1.01
N LYS A 134 -8.36 -23.54 -0.12
CA LYS A 134 -8.46 -22.10 -0.46
C LYS A 134 -7.12 -21.55 -0.92
N GLU A 135 -6.07 -21.76 -0.12
CA GLU A 135 -4.70 -21.34 -0.45
C GLU A 135 -4.25 -21.91 -1.80
N LYS A 136 -4.41 -23.22 -1.97
CA LYS A 136 -4.05 -23.90 -3.21
C LYS A 136 -4.82 -23.35 -4.41
N TYR A 137 -6.12 -23.15 -4.27
CA TYR A 137 -6.95 -22.59 -5.34
C TYR A 137 -6.52 -21.18 -5.71
N VAL A 138 -6.32 -20.30 -4.74
CA VAL A 138 -5.86 -18.92 -4.97
C VAL A 138 -4.49 -18.91 -5.65
N HIS A 139 -3.54 -19.72 -5.15
CA HIS A 139 -2.21 -19.88 -5.75
C HIS A 139 -2.31 -20.34 -7.22
N ASP A 140 -3.03 -21.42 -7.50
CA ASP A 140 -3.15 -21.99 -8.84
C ASP A 140 -3.84 -21.02 -9.81
N LYS A 141 -4.82 -20.24 -9.31
CA LYS A 141 -5.49 -19.19 -10.12
C LYS A 141 -4.57 -18.04 -10.47
N LEU A 142 -3.76 -17.58 -9.52
CA LEU A 142 -2.75 -16.55 -9.81
C LEU A 142 -1.73 -17.05 -10.82
N LEU A 143 -1.20 -18.26 -10.68
CA LEU A 143 -0.26 -18.82 -11.63
C LEU A 143 -0.85 -18.99 -13.03
N ALA A 144 -2.12 -19.37 -13.14
CA ALA A 144 -2.79 -19.55 -14.42
C ALA A 144 -3.13 -18.24 -15.14
N LYS A 145 -3.39 -17.17 -14.39
CA LYS A 145 -3.84 -15.87 -14.93
C LYS A 145 -2.72 -14.88 -15.16
N VAL A 146 -1.59 -15.00 -14.46
CA VAL A 146 -0.58 -13.96 -14.36
C VAL A 146 0.73 -14.41 -15.03
N THR A 147 1.27 -13.54 -15.88
CA THR A 147 2.57 -13.72 -16.52
C THR A 147 3.62 -12.86 -15.83
N TYR A 148 4.81 -13.42 -15.60
CA TYR A 148 5.94 -12.64 -15.07
C TYR A 148 6.44 -11.65 -16.12
N ASP A 149 6.39 -10.35 -15.81
CA ASP A 149 6.85 -9.28 -16.69
C ASP A 149 7.47 -8.14 -15.88
N ALA A 150 8.80 -8.05 -15.93
CA ALA A 150 9.56 -7.01 -15.24
C ALA A 150 9.38 -5.61 -15.87
N LYS A 151 8.75 -5.51 -17.04
CA LYS A 151 8.50 -4.24 -17.74
C LYS A 151 7.05 -3.78 -17.65
N ALA A 152 6.18 -4.56 -17.00
CA ALA A 152 4.79 -4.19 -16.84
C ALA A 152 4.64 -2.95 -15.92
N ASP A 153 3.69 -2.10 -16.25
CA ASP A 153 3.35 -0.93 -15.41
C ASP A 153 2.88 -1.38 -14.04
N ASN A 154 3.32 -0.66 -13.00
CA ASN A 154 2.97 -0.92 -11.59
C ASN A 154 3.20 -2.37 -11.17
N ASN A 155 4.20 -3.03 -11.74
CA ASN A 155 4.44 -4.47 -11.66
C ASN A 155 4.67 -5.02 -10.24
N GLN A 156 4.84 -4.17 -9.23
CA GLN A 156 4.96 -4.57 -7.83
C GLN A 156 3.63 -4.53 -7.06
N SER A 157 2.54 -4.16 -7.70
CA SER A 157 1.23 -4.01 -7.04
C SER A 157 0.35 -5.26 -7.19
N ALA A 158 -0.57 -5.46 -6.25
CA ALA A 158 -1.63 -6.45 -6.40
C ALA A 158 -2.52 -6.20 -7.63
N TYR A 159 -2.69 -4.92 -8.01
CA TYR A 159 -3.44 -4.52 -9.20
C TYR A 159 -2.84 -5.08 -10.50
N SER A 160 -1.53 -5.01 -10.65
CA SER A 160 -0.86 -5.54 -11.84
C SER A 160 -1.06 -7.04 -12.00
N ALA A 161 -1.09 -7.79 -10.90
CA ALA A 161 -1.38 -9.21 -10.92
C ALA A 161 -2.86 -9.48 -11.26
N LEU A 162 -3.80 -8.88 -10.52
CA LEU A 162 -5.22 -9.21 -10.62
C LEU A 162 -5.92 -8.62 -11.85
N VAL A 163 -5.54 -7.39 -12.25
CA VAL A 163 -6.19 -6.65 -13.34
C VAL A 163 -5.41 -6.74 -14.63
N SER A 164 -4.11 -6.42 -14.59
CA SER A 164 -3.27 -6.40 -15.79
C SER A 164 -2.81 -7.79 -16.23
N GLY A 165 -2.79 -8.77 -15.32
CA GLY A 165 -2.29 -10.12 -15.57
C GLY A 165 -0.79 -10.20 -15.85
N LYS A 166 -0.02 -9.16 -15.50
CA LYS A 166 1.43 -9.06 -15.71
C LYS A 166 2.07 -8.41 -14.51
N THR A 167 2.98 -9.11 -13.84
CA THR A 167 3.59 -8.62 -12.62
C THR A 167 4.96 -9.27 -12.36
N VAL A 168 5.62 -8.86 -11.26
CA VAL A 168 6.82 -9.50 -10.72
C VAL A 168 6.50 -10.18 -9.38
N CYS A 169 7.51 -10.77 -8.73
CA CYS A 169 7.35 -11.49 -7.46
C CYS A 169 6.54 -10.72 -6.39
N ALA A 170 6.81 -9.43 -6.22
CA ALA A 170 6.10 -8.59 -5.25
C ALA A 170 4.59 -8.48 -5.56
N GLY A 171 4.21 -8.32 -6.82
CA GLY A 171 2.80 -8.25 -7.20
C GLY A 171 2.07 -9.57 -7.00
N TYR A 172 2.72 -10.72 -7.29
CA TYR A 172 2.17 -12.04 -6.94
C TYR A 172 1.92 -12.16 -5.43
N ALA A 173 2.93 -11.84 -4.61
CA ALA A 173 2.82 -11.93 -3.16
C ALA A 173 1.70 -11.04 -2.60
N ARG A 174 1.61 -9.79 -3.06
CA ARG A 174 0.57 -8.84 -2.65
C ARG A 174 -0.82 -9.24 -3.10
N ALA A 175 -0.95 -9.80 -4.31
CA ALA A 175 -2.23 -10.31 -4.78
C ALA A 175 -2.67 -11.53 -3.96
N PHE A 176 -1.76 -12.44 -3.66
CA PHE A 176 -2.04 -13.58 -2.80
C PHE A 176 -2.44 -13.14 -1.40
N GLN A 177 -1.67 -12.24 -0.77
CA GLN A 177 -1.98 -11.68 0.54
C GLN A 177 -3.37 -11.03 0.59
N TYR A 178 -3.75 -10.30 -0.46
CA TYR A 178 -5.06 -9.65 -0.52
C TYR A 178 -6.21 -10.65 -0.61
N LEU A 179 -5.99 -11.79 -1.28
CA LEU A 179 -7.00 -12.82 -1.51
C LEU A 179 -7.17 -13.80 -0.34
N MET A 180 -6.19 -13.87 0.57
CA MET A 180 -6.21 -14.72 1.76
C MET A 180 -6.64 -13.95 3.01
#